data_7a039f3b414d0744a1bd81a99a3ac666
#
_entry.id   7a039f3b414d0744a1bd81a99a3ac666
#
_cell.length_a   1.000
_cell.length_b   1.000
_cell.length_c   1.000
_cell.angle_alpha   90.00
_cell.angle_beta   90.00
_cell.angle_gamma   90.00
#
_symmetry.space_group_name_H-M   'P 1'
#
loop_
_entity.id
_entity.type
_entity.pdbx_description
1 polymer ?
#
loop_
_entity_poly.entity_id
_entity_poly.type
_entity_poly.pdbx_seq_one_letter_code
_entity_poly.pdbx_strand_id
1 'polypeptide(L)'
;VELVVCGSSAHGMPTFGKWEQTVLEKTYENVNFVSCHAYYQPFFKEDGTRDMASFLASGVDMDGFIKDVAATIDATKAHLKSAHDVYISFDEWNVWYLNEEPSKNPEGIGNWPVAPRLLEDVYSAADAVVFGDLMITLLKNADRVRAASLAQLVNVIAPIMTEPGGPAWRQTTFHPFS
;
A
#
# COMPACT_ATOMS: atom_id res chain seq x y z
N VAL A 1 18.92 -16.40 0.51
CA VAL A 1 18.29 -15.14 0.08
C VAL A 1 16.88 -15.46 -0.33
N GLU A 2 15.91 -14.72 0.18
CA GLU A 2 14.51 -14.81 -0.26
C GLU A 2 14.26 -13.81 -1.38
N LEU A 3 13.46 -14.22 -2.37
CA LEU A 3 13.19 -13.42 -3.56
C LEU A 3 11.72 -13.02 -3.61
N VAL A 4 11.48 -11.78 -4.00
CA VAL A 4 10.14 -11.20 -4.22
C VAL A 4 9.95 -10.98 -5.71
N VAL A 5 8.85 -11.46 -6.27
CA VAL A 5 8.47 -11.15 -7.65
C VAL A 5 7.42 -10.05 -7.67
N CYS A 6 7.51 -9.20 -8.67
CA CYS A 6 6.60 -8.05 -8.83
C CYS A 6 5.15 -8.49 -9.07
N GLY A 7 4.25 -8.05 -8.20
CA GLY A 7 2.81 -8.13 -8.40
C GLY A 7 2.19 -6.77 -8.76
N SER A 8 0.89 -6.65 -8.63
CA SER A 8 0.14 -5.44 -8.97
C SER A 8 0.27 -4.35 -7.91
N SER A 9 0.39 -3.11 -8.38
CA SER A 9 0.49 -1.91 -7.55
C SER A 9 -0.87 -1.41 -7.01
N ALA A 10 -1.96 -2.07 -7.34
CA ALA A 10 -3.30 -1.84 -6.79
C ALA A 10 -4.26 -2.96 -7.20
N HIS A 11 -5.28 -3.22 -6.38
CA HIS A 11 -6.35 -4.19 -6.66
C HIS A 11 -7.10 -3.88 -7.98
N GLY A 12 -7.33 -2.59 -8.24
CA GLY A 12 -8.04 -2.12 -9.45
C GLY A 12 -7.22 -2.09 -10.74
N MET A 13 -6.00 -2.63 -10.78
CA MET A 13 -5.19 -2.67 -12.00
C MET A 13 -5.87 -3.53 -13.07
N PRO A 14 -5.94 -3.07 -14.34
CA PRO A 14 -6.59 -3.83 -15.44
C PRO A 14 -5.99 -5.22 -15.67
N THR A 15 -4.75 -5.43 -15.25
CA THR A 15 -4.00 -6.67 -15.42
C THR A 15 -3.98 -7.53 -14.16
N PHE A 16 -4.60 -7.08 -13.06
CA PHE A 16 -4.64 -7.80 -11.79
C PHE A 16 -5.14 -9.25 -11.97
N GLY A 17 -4.55 -10.17 -11.25
CA GLY A 17 -4.79 -11.61 -11.35
C GLY A 17 -4.07 -12.25 -12.56
N LYS A 18 -4.20 -11.67 -13.75
CA LYS A 18 -3.52 -12.17 -14.94
C LYS A 18 -2.02 -11.90 -14.91
N TRP A 19 -1.61 -10.75 -14.38
CA TRP A 19 -0.21 -10.41 -14.19
C TRP A 19 0.45 -11.37 -13.20
N GLU A 20 -0.11 -11.53 -12.01
CA GLU A 20 0.40 -12.42 -10.96
C GLU A 20 0.51 -13.86 -11.47
N GLN A 21 -0.54 -14.38 -12.10
CA GLN A 21 -0.52 -15.72 -12.69
C GLN A 21 0.61 -15.85 -13.70
N THR A 22 0.73 -14.91 -14.64
CA THR A 22 1.72 -14.98 -15.73
C THR A 22 3.15 -14.97 -15.21
N VAL A 23 3.42 -14.12 -14.22
CA VAL A 23 4.75 -14.00 -13.62
C VAL A 23 5.07 -15.26 -12.79
N LEU A 24 4.12 -15.72 -11.98
CA LEU A 24 4.29 -16.92 -11.16
C LEU A 24 4.46 -18.18 -12.00
N GLU A 25 3.77 -18.34 -13.12
CA GLU A 25 3.98 -19.48 -14.03
C GLU A 25 5.43 -19.59 -14.52
N LYS A 26 6.19 -18.49 -14.52
CA LYS A 26 7.60 -18.44 -14.95
C LYS A 26 8.61 -18.52 -13.80
N THR A 27 8.20 -18.20 -12.58
CA THR A 27 9.14 -17.96 -11.48
C THR A 27 8.84 -18.76 -10.21
N TYR A 28 7.74 -19.52 -10.15
CA TYR A 28 7.17 -20.09 -8.93
C TYR A 28 8.19 -20.79 -8.02
N GLU A 29 9.05 -21.62 -8.61
CA GLU A 29 10.06 -22.40 -7.86
C GLU A 29 11.27 -21.54 -7.39
N ASN A 30 11.36 -20.30 -7.86
CA ASN A 30 12.51 -19.44 -7.60
C ASN A 30 12.20 -18.28 -6.65
N VAL A 31 10.91 -18.05 -6.32
CA VAL A 31 10.48 -16.90 -5.53
C VAL A 31 9.79 -17.33 -4.24
N ASN A 32 9.92 -16.51 -3.21
CA ASN A 32 9.32 -16.77 -1.91
C ASN A 32 8.06 -15.90 -1.71
N PHE A 33 7.99 -14.76 -2.41
CA PHE A 33 6.92 -13.79 -2.26
C PHE A 33 6.46 -13.21 -3.60
N VAL A 34 5.17 -12.83 -3.63
CA VAL A 34 4.61 -11.88 -4.61
C VAL A 34 4.41 -10.55 -3.91
N SER A 35 4.88 -9.46 -4.52
CA SER A 35 4.62 -8.12 -3.99
C SER A 35 3.22 -7.64 -4.32
N CYS A 36 2.66 -6.77 -3.48
CA CYS A 36 1.47 -5.99 -3.79
C CYS A 36 1.47 -4.67 -3.02
N HIS A 37 0.77 -3.67 -3.58
CA HIS A 37 0.70 -2.32 -3.02
C HIS A 37 -0.74 -1.86 -2.89
N ALA A 38 -1.04 -1.06 -1.87
CA ALA A 38 -2.32 -0.38 -1.74
C ALA A 38 -2.18 0.96 -1.03
N TYR A 39 -2.79 1.99 -1.62
CA TYR A 39 -2.89 3.33 -1.03
C TYR A 39 -4.35 3.74 -0.91
N TYR A 40 -4.70 4.38 0.19
CA TYR A 40 -6.06 4.71 0.54
C TYR A 40 -6.23 6.21 0.77
N GLN A 41 -7.36 6.74 0.31
CA GLN A 41 -7.82 8.11 0.58
C GLN A 41 -9.35 8.15 0.52
N PRO A 42 -10.02 9.14 1.16
CA PRO A 42 -11.45 9.30 1.00
C PRO A 42 -11.77 9.79 -0.41
N PHE A 43 -12.65 9.09 -1.12
CA PHE A 43 -13.18 9.55 -2.40
C PHE A 43 -14.23 10.65 -2.20
N PHE A 44 -14.47 11.45 -3.24
CA PHE A 44 -15.55 12.43 -3.25
C PHE A 44 -16.84 11.80 -3.78
N LYS A 45 -17.95 12.04 -3.07
CA LYS A 45 -19.30 11.71 -3.53
C LYS A 45 -19.76 12.69 -4.59
N GLU A 46 -20.91 12.38 -5.23
CA GLU A 46 -21.51 13.25 -6.25
C GLU A 46 -21.88 14.65 -5.69
N ASP A 47 -22.17 14.77 -4.43
CA ASP A 47 -22.46 16.02 -3.73
C ASP A 47 -21.20 16.84 -3.33
N GLY A 48 -20.03 16.36 -3.69
CA GLY A 48 -18.74 16.97 -3.38
C GLY A 48 -18.24 16.72 -1.95
N THR A 49 -18.95 15.98 -1.13
CA THR A 49 -18.49 15.58 0.21
C THR A 49 -17.57 14.38 0.15
N ARG A 50 -16.69 14.21 1.14
CA ARG A 50 -15.81 13.04 1.24
C ARG A 50 -16.60 11.82 1.75
N ASP A 51 -16.39 10.66 1.11
CA ASP A 51 -16.93 9.39 1.60
C ASP A 51 -16.07 8.83 2.75
N MET A 52 -16.27 9.41 3.92
CA MET A 52 -15.57 8.98 5.13
C MET A 52 -15.94 7.58 5.58
N ALA A 53 -17.15 7.10 5.28
CA ALA A 53 -17.58 5.75 5.67
C ALA A 53 -16.78 4.68 4.90
N SER A 54 -16.66 4.82 3.58
CA SER A 54 -15.80 3.93 2.77
C SER A 54 -14.33 4.03 3.18
N PHE A 55 -13.85 5.25 3.43
CA PHE A 55 -12.46 5.45 3.85
C PHE A 55 -12.14 4.76 5.18
N LEU A 56 -13.00 4.91 6.18
CA LEU A 56 -12.84 4.24 7.48
C LEU A 56 -12.95 2.71 7.41
N ALA A 57 -13.49 2.17 6.31
CA ALA A 57 -13.61 0.74 6.05
C ALA A 57 -12.55 0.21 5.06
N SER A 58 -11.46 0.93 4.85
CA SER A 58 -10.39 0.58 3.87
C SER A 58 -9.77 -0.80 4.14
N GLY A 59 -9.73 -1.26 5.40
CA GLY A 59 -9.25 -2.60 5.73
C GLY A 59 -10.09 -3.72 5.10
N VAL A 60 -11.36 -3.49 4.80
CA VAL A 60 -12.20 -4.48 4.10
C VAL A 60 -11.74 -4.66 2.65
N ASP A 61 -11.40 -3.57 1.96
CA ASP A 61 -10.83 -3.62 0.60
C ASP A 61 -9.46 -4.31 0.61
N MET A 62 -8.59 -3.94 1.54
CA MET A 62 -7.27 -4.57 1.68
C MET A 62 -7.39 -6.09 1.97
N ASP A 63 -8.32 -6.50 2.82
CA ASP A 63 -8.57 -7.92 3.11
C ASP A 63 -9.02 -8.69 1.86
N GLY A 64 -9.91 -8.08 1.06
CA GLY A 64 -10.32 -8.62 -0.24
C GLY A 64 -9.14 -8.77 -1.20
N PHE A 65 -8.33 -7.73 -1.33
CA PHE A 65 -7.14 -7.74 -2.19
C PHE A 65 -6.15 -8.83 -1.79
N ILE A 66 -5.83 -8.96 -0.49
CA ILE A 66 -4.96 -10.03 0.03
C ILE A 66 -5.51 -11.42 -0.34
N LYS A 67 -6.81 -11.64 -0.16
CA LYS A 67 -7.47 -12.91 -0.49
C LYS A 67 -7.41 -13.24 -1.97
N ASP A 68 -7.58 -12.26 -2.84
CA ASP A 68 -7.53 -12.44 -4.29
C ASP A 68 -6.11 -12.74 -4.78
N VAL A 69 -5.08 -12.06 -4.21
CA VAL A 69 -3.67 -12.40 -4.46
C VAL A 69 -3.38 -13.83 -3.97
N ALA A 70 -3.80 -14.17 -2.77
CA ALA A 70 -3.62 -15.51 -2.20
C ALA A 70 -4.27 -16.60 -3.06
N ALA A 71 -5.50 -16.37 -3.52
CA ALA A 71 -6.21 -17.28 -4.41
C ALA A 71 -5.48 -17.48 -5.74
N THR A 72 -4.90 -16.41 -6.30
CA THR A 72 -4.11 -16.47 -7.54
C THR A 72 -2.81 -17.29 -7.34
N ILE A 73 -2.13 -17.13 -6.21
CA ILE A 73 -0.97 -17.92 -5.83
C ILE A 73 -1.35 -19.41 -5.73
N ASP A 74 -2.44 -19.73 -5.01
CA ASP A 74 -2.88 -21.09 -4.77
C ASP A 74 -3.34 -21.79 -6.07
N ALA A 75 -4.05 -21.07 -6.93
CA ALA A 75 -4.45 -21.58 -8.24
C ALA A 75 -3.24 -21.89 -9.12
N THR A 76 -2.23 -21.01 -9.13
CA THR A 76 -0.99 -21.21 -9.89
C THR A 76 -0.18 -22.37 -9.33
N LYS A 77 -0.06 -22.49 -7.99
CA LYS A 77 0.56 -23.62 -7.30
C LYS A 77 -0.06 -24.94 -7.74
N ALA A 78 -1.39 -25.01 -7.71
CA ALA A 78 -2.13 -26.21 -8.08
C ALA A 78 -1.95 -26.57 -9.57
N HIS A 79 -1.98 -25.56 -10.46
CA HIS A 79 -1.74 -25.72 -11.90
C HIS A 79 -0.35 -26.31 -12.19
N LEU A 80 0.66 -25.76 -11.54
CA LEU A 80 2.06 -26.20 -11.69
C LEU A 80 2.37 -27.50 -10.93
N LYS A 81 1.46 -27.96 -10.06
CA LYS A 81 1.68 -29.10 -9.14
C LYS A 81 2.92 -28.91 -8.27
N SER A 82 3.21 -27.67 -7.91
CA SER A 82 4.37 -27.33 -7.08
C SER A 82 4.16 -27.72 -5.62
N ALA A 83 5.23 -28.16 -4.96
CA ALA A 83 5.28 -28.33 -3.51
C ALA A 83 5.78 -27.08 -2.77
N HIS A 84 6.33 -26.11 -3.53
CA HIS A 84 6.84 -24.86 -2.99
C HIS A 84 5.72 -23.93 -2.52
N ASP A 85 5.94 -23.20 -1.42
CA ASP A 85 5.01 -22.20 -0.92
C ASP A 85 5.49 -20.78 -1.27
N VAL A 86 4.59 -19.97 -1.82
CA VAL A 86 4.80 -18.55 -2.08
C VAL A 86 3.85 -17.75 -1.21
N TYR A 87 4.36 -16.69 -0.59
CA TYR A 87 3.64 -15.82 0.31
C TYR A 87 3.47 -14.42 -0.30
N ILE A 88 2.89 -13.51 0.45
CA ILE A 88 2.68 -12.12 0.05
C ILE A 88 3.67 -11.22 0.80
N SER A 89 4.39 -10.39 0.05
CA SER A 89 5.08 -9.20 0.53
C SER A 89 4.20 -7.99 0.23
N PHE A 90 3.51 -7.47 1.24
CA PHE A 90 2.73 -6.23 1.10
C PHE A 90 3.69 -5.05 1.29
N ASP A 91 4.56 -4.84 0.30
CA ASP A 91 5.78 -4.04 0.45
C ASP A 91 5.61 -2.55 0.20
N GLU A 92 4.39 -2.10 -0.18
CA GLU A 92 3.99 -0.70 -0.08
C GLU A 92 2.52 -0.59 0.35
N TRP A 93 2.26 0.18 1.41
CA TRP A 93 0.90 0.52 1.83
C TRP A 93 0.90 1.81 2.66
N ASN A 94 -0.14 2.61 2.52
CA ASN A 94 -0.35 3.80 3.35
C ASN A 94 -1.72 4.45 3.09
N VAL A 95 -2.03 5.49 3.87
CA VAL A 95 -2.94 6.57 3.47
C VAL A 95 -2.14 7.57 2.64
N TRP A 96 -2.67 7.94 1.48
CA TRP A 96 -2.02 8.91 0.59
C TRP A 96 -3.07 9.76 -0.15
N TYR A 97 -3.02 11.07 0.05
CA TYR A 97 -3.91 12.04 -0.59
C TYR A 97 -3.43 12.39 -2.00
N LEU A 98 -3.43 11.40 -2.87
CA LEU A 98 -2.97 11.53 -4.24
C LEU A 98 -3.73 12.65 -4.98
N ASN A 99 -2.99 13.53 -5.65
CA ASN A 99 -3.49 14.69 -6.40
C ASN A 99 -4.12 15.82 -5.55
N GLU A 100 -4.01 15.76 -4.24
CA GLU A 100 -4.36 16.87 -3.34
C GLU A 100 -3.09 17.57 -2.83
N GLU A 101 -3.21 18.80 -2.37
CA GLU A 101 -2.10 19.50 -1.70
C GLU A 101 -1.84 18.87 -0.31
N PRO A 102 -0.58 18.65 0.09
CA PRO A 102 0.68 19.00 -0.61
C PRO A 102 1.20 17.93 -1.59
N SER A 103 0.50 16.81 -1.77
CA SER A 103 0.93 15.69 -2.63
C SER A 103 0.70 15.93 -4.13
N LYS A 104 0.19 17.08 -4.50
CA LYS A 104 0.00 17.44 -5.90
C LYS A 104 1.33 17.72 -6.60
N ASN A 105 1.59 16.97 -7.66
CA ASN A 105 2.81 17.17 -8.44
C ASN A 105 2.81 18.53 -9.16
N PRO A 106 3.96 19.25 -9.21
CA PRO A 106 4.10 20.43 -10.06
C PRO A 106 3.84 20.09 -11.52
N GLU A 107 3.12 20.96 -12.23
CA GLU A 107 2.78 20.78 -13.64
C GLU A 107 3.51 21.80 -14.53
N GLY A 108 3.80 21.41 -15.76
CA GLY A 108 4.33 22.29 -16.80
C GLY A 108 5.85 22.24 -16.99
N ILE A 109 6.27 22.50 -18.22
CA ILE A 109 7.69 22.61 -18.59
C ILE A 109 8.27 23.87 -17.91
N GLY A 110 9.34 23.69 -17.15
CA GLY A 110 9.99 24.78 -16.39
C GLY A 110 9.53 24.89 -14.94
N ASN A 111 8.53 24.13 -14.50
CA ASN A 111 8.14 24.06 -13.10
C ASN A 111 8.89 22.92 -12.39
N TRP A 112 10.21 23.08 -12.26
CA TRP A 112 11.12 22.13 -11.63
C TRP A 112 11.82 22.79 -10.44
N PRO A 113 11.13 22.99 -9.32
CA PRO A 113 11.74 23.59 -8.13
C PRO A 113 12.81 22.69 -7.53
N VAL A 114 13.80 23.29 -6.87
CA VAL A 114 14.86 22.55 -6.18
C VAL A 114 14.31 22.02 -4.86
N ALA A 115 14.32 20.68 -4.70
CA ALA A 115 13.88 19.98 -3.50
C ALA A 115 12.50 20.48 -2.97
N PRO A 116 11.44 20.49 -3.81
CA PRO A 116 10.12 20.91 -3.34
C PRO A 116 9.53 19.90 -2.36
N ARG A 117 8.60 20.33 -1.55
CA ARG A 117 7.71 19.41 -0.84
C ARG A 117 6.74 18.81 -1.86
N LEU A 118 6.59 17.49 -1.88
CA LEU A 118 5.75 16.79 -2.84
C LEU A 118 4.73 15.86 -2.17
N LEU A 119 5.13 15.13 -1.15
CA LEU A 119 4.33 14.06 -0.53
C LEU A 119 4.31 14.21 1.01
N GLU A 120 4.40 15.43 1.51
CA GLU A 120 4.36 15.74 2.94
C GLU A 120 2.91 15.92 3.41
N ASP A 121 2.10 14.86 3.28
CA ASP A 121 0.71 14.84 3.72
C ASP A 121 0.58 15.13 5.23
N VAL A 122 -0.44 15.88 5.59
CA VAL A 122 -0.76 16.21 6.99
C VAL A 122 -1.93 15.33 7.44
N TYR A 123 -1.65 14.41 8.35
CA TYR A 123 -2.60 13.40 8.77
C TYR A 123 -3.49 13.82 9.94
N SER A 124 -4.77 13.47 9.82
CA SER A 124 -5.81 13.66 10.83
C SER A 124 -5.97 12.45 11.77
N ALA A 125 -6.89 12.54 12.72
CA ALA A 125 -7.25 11.40 13.55
C ALA A 125 -7.95 10.28 12.75
N ALA A 126 -8.70 10.62 11.70
CA ALA A 126 -9.34 9.62 10.83
C ALA A 126 -8.29 8.78 10.09
N ASP A 127 -7.20 9.40 9.63
CA ASP A 127 -6.09 8.70 8.99
C ASP A 127 -5.43 7.71 9.95
N ALA A 128 -5.26 8.08 11.22
CA ALA A 128 -4.72 7.18 12.23
C ALA A 128 -5.63 5.97 12.48
N VAL A 129 -6.95 6.15 12.45
CA VAL A 129 -7.93 5.04 12.57
C VAL A 129 -7.82 4.10 11.38
N VAL A 130 -7.81 4.64 10.15
CA VAL A 130 -7.64 3.83 8.92
C VAL A 130 -6.30 3.11 8.95
N PHE A 131 -5.24 3.80 9.32
CA PHE A 131 -3.90 3.21 9.43
C PHE A 131 -3.87 2.02 10.40
N GLY A 132 -4.50 2.15 11.57
CA GLY A 132 -4.65 1.06 12.52
C GLY A 132 -5.49 -0.11 11.98
N ASP A 133 -6.56 0.17 11.22
CA ASP A 133 -7.39 -0.84 10.57
C ASP A 133 -6.61 -1.63 9.50
N LEU A 134 -5.79 -0.94 8.70
CA LEU A 134 -4.90 -1.58 7.72
C LEU A 134 -3.88 -2.49 8.41
N MET A 135 -3.26 -2.05 9.51
CA MET A 135 -2.34 -2.87 10.29
C MET A 135 -3.02 -4.13 10.86
N ILE A 136 -4.22 -3.98 11.41
CA ILE A 136 -5.01 -5.12 11.92
C ILE A 136 -5.32 -6.09 10.78
N THR A 137 -5.64 -5.58 9.60
CA THR A 137 -5.93 -6.39 8.42
C THR A 137 -4.71 -7.19 7.96
N LEU A 138 -3.53 -6.57 7.91
CA LEU A 138 -2.27 -7.27 7.63
C LEU A 138 -2.01 -8.37 8.66
N LEU A 139 -2.19 -8.10 9.95
CA LEU A 139 -2.00 -9.07 11.04
C LEU A 139 -3.02 -10.22 10.98
N LYS A 140 -4.28 -9.95 10.62
CA LYS A 140 -5.30 -11.00 10.44
C LYS A 140 -4.96 -11.98 9.32
N ASN A 141 -4.23 -11.52 8.32
CA ASN A 141 -3.80 -12.32 7.18
C ASN A 141 -2.31 -12.76 7.27
N ALA A 142 -1.74 -12.82 8.48
CA ALA A 142 -0.32 -13.13 8.70
C ALA A 142 0.08 -14.56 8.28
N ASP A 143 -0.87 -15.45 8.06
CA ASP A 143 -0.64 -16.76 7.43
C ASP A 143 -0.22 -16.64 5.96
N ARG A 144 -0.67 -15.59 5.26
CA ARG A 144 -0.36 -15.32 3.86
C ARG A 144 0.59 -14.12 3.69
N VAL A 145 0.41 -13.04 4.44
CA VAL A 145 1.26 -11.84 4.43
C VAL A 145 2.39 -12.03 5.43
N ARG A 146 3.60 -12.30 4.93
CA ARG A 146 4.78 -12.55 5.77
C ARG A 146 5.71 -11.35 5.87
N ALA A 147 5.56 -10.39 4.99
CA ALA A 147 6.27 -9.11 5.02
C ALA A 147 5.31 -7.98 4.67
N ALA A 148 5.45 -6.85 5.36
CA ALA A 148 4.69 -5.64 5.07
C ALA A 148 5.57 -4.42 5.37
N SER A 149 5.63 -3.48 4.43
CA SER A 149 6.49 -2.30 4.55
C SER A 149 5.69 -1.03 4.34
N LEU A 150 5.74 -0.13 5.33
CA LEU A 150 5.12 1.17 5.21
C LEU A 150 5.88 2.04 4.20
N ALA A 151 5.18 2.66 3.30
CA ALA A 151 5.70 3.67 2.38
C ALA A 151 5.17 5.07 2.79
N GLN A 152 5.97 5.88 3.52
CA GLN A 152 7.33 5.73 3.97
C GLN A 152 7.47 6.12 5.46
N LEU A 153 8.70 6.27 5.95
CA LEU A 153 8.93 6.49 7.39
C LEU A 153 9.05 7.96 7.77
N VAL A 154 9.75 8.78 6.95
CA VAL A 154 10.07 10.17 7.27
C VAL A 154 9.72 11.10 6.10
N ASN A 155 9.00 12.15 6.37
CA ASN A 155 8.55 13.25 5.50
C ASN A 155 7.60 12.83 4.37
N VAL A 156 7.95 11.86 3.58
CA VAL A 156 7.19 11.42 2.40
C VAL A 156 6.06 10.50 2.83
N ILE A 157 4.81 10.99 2.76
CA ILE A 157 3.59 10.28 3.25
C ILE A 157 3.86 9.53 4.57
N ALA A 158 4.42 10.22 5.54
CA ALA A 158 5.13 9.58 6.64
C ALA A 158 4.55 9.89 8.02
N PRO A 159 4.68 8.94 8.97
CA PRO A 159 4.28 9.17 10.36
C PRO A 159 5.23 10.10 11.12
N ILE A 160 6.43 10.37 10.60
CA ILE A 160 7.43 11.26 11.20
C ILE A 160 7.74 12.39 10.22
N MET A 161 7.67 13.62 10.71
CA MET A 161 7.99 14.82 9.93
C MET A 161 9.21 15.51 10.50
N THR A 162 9.97 16.18 9.64
CA THR A 162 11.15 16.98 10.02
C THR A 162 11.20 18.28 9.26
N GLU A 163 11.87 19.29 9.83
CA GLU A 163 12.22 20.53 9.14
C GLU A 163 13.76 20.62 9.00
N PRO A 164 14.30 21.08 7.87
CA PRO A 164 15.73 21.29 7.71
C PRO A 164 16.28 22.24 8.78
N GLY A 165 17.21 21.74 9.62
CA GLY A 165 17.77 22.48 10.75
C GLY A 165 16.79 22.78 11.89
N GLY A 166 15.60 22.21 11.87
CA GLY A 166 14.50 22.41 12.81
C GLY A 166 14.09 21.14 13.58
N PRO A 167 12.87 21.14 14.14
CA PRO A 167 12.37 20.03 14.93
C PRO A 167 12.00 18.81 14.06
N ALA A 168 11.88 17.65 14.73
CA ALA A 168 11.16 16.50 14.25
C ALA A 168 9.91 16.28 15.11
N TRP A 169 8.81 15.82 14.50
CA TRP A 169 7.58 15.50 15.24
C TRP A 169 6.87 14.28 14.67
N ARG A 170 5.99 13.70 15.48
CA ARG A 170 5.16 12.55 15.11
C ARG A 170 3.80 13.04 14.61
N GLN A 171 3.33 12.48 13.52
CA GLN A 171 1.95 12.65 13.05
C GLN A 171 1.01 11.65 13.75
N THR A 172 -0.30 11.81 13.51
CA THR A 172 -1.33 10.92 14.10
C THR A 172 -1.12 9.45 13.71
N THR A 173 -0.67 9.19 12.50
CA THR A 173 -0.39 7.85 11.96
C THR A 173 0.82 7.15 12.59
N PHE A 174 1.62 7.86 13.41
CA PHE A 174 2.69 7.25 14.20
C PHE A 174 2.13 6.35 15.32
N HIS A 175 1.05 6.76 15.95
CA HIS A 175 0.56 6.15 17.19
C HIS A 175 0.06 4.70 17.03
N PRO A 176 -0.56 4.28 15.91
CA PRO A 176 -0.90 2.87 15.72
C PRO A 176 0.30 1.92 15.72
N PHE A 177 1.52 2.42 15.45
CA PHE A 177 2.75 1.62 15.50
C PHE A 177 3.42 1.57 16.88
N SER A 178 3.07 2.45 17.82
CA SER A 178 3.80 2.65 19.08
C SER A 178 3.26 1.84 20.26
#